data_13f27dc3bb2660f982aace27b1f64b9d
#
_entry.id   13f27dc3bb2660f982aace27b1f64b9d
#
_cell.length_a   1.000
_cell.length_b   1.000
_cell.length_c   1.000
_cell.angle_alpha   90.00
_cell.angle_beta   90.00
_cell.angle_gamma   90.00
#
_symmetry.space_group_name_H-M   'P 1'
#
loop_
_entity.id
_entity.type
_entity.pdbx_description
1 polymer ?
#
loop_
_entity_poly.entity_id
_entity_poly.type
_entity_poly.pdbx_seq_one_letter_code
_entity_poly.pdbx_strand_id
1 'polypeptide(L)'
;IATLDNLIGDRLLVHIITGGVDADQRRDGDFLGHDERYRRTDEYLEVMRRVWINDGPFDFDGEFYRVQKAQSEVSSAQSPHVPLWFGGISEAAIPVGAKHCDTYALFGEPLGHVRELMTRLNAEAAKYQRELKYNLSFRPIIADTEDAAWEKARAILEGVKAESSPH
;
A
#
# COMPACT_ATOMS: atom_id res chain seq x y z
N ILE A 1 0.47 6.54 -16.00
CA ILE A 1 -0.08 7.14 -14.75
C ILE A 1 -0.03 8.65 -14.86
N ALA A 2 1.13 9.31 -15.06
CA ALA A 2 1.21 10.76 -15.17
C ALA A 2 0.29 11.35 -16.28
N THR A 3 0.22 10.71 -17.44
CA THR A 3 -0.71 11.08 -18.52
C THR A 3 -2.17 11.03 -18.05
N LEU A 4 -2.56 9.97 -17.32
CA LEU A 4 -3.92 9.84 -16.80
C LEU A 4 -4.22 10.94 -15.76
N ASP A 5 -3.27 11.23 -14.88
CA ASP A 5 -3.38 12.29 -13.89
C ASP A 5 -3.67 13.65 -14.54
N ASN A 6 -2.92 13.98 -15.61
CA ASN A 6 -3.17 15.18 -16.39
C ASN A 6 -4.55 15.20 -17.06
N LEU A 7 -5.06 14.06 -17.51
CA LEU A 7 -6.35 13.99 -18.20
C LEU A 7 -7.55 14.10 -17.25
N ILE A 8 -7.43 13.61 -16.01
CA ILE A 8 -8.57 13.58 -15.08
C ILE A 8 -8.54 14.69 -14.03
N GLY A 9 -7.53 15.56 -14.05
CA GLY A 9 -7.42 16.74 -13.20
C GLY A 9 -7.32 16.41 -11.71
N ASP A 10 -6.14 16.04 -11.25
CA ASP A 10 -5.76 15.92 -9.83
C ASP A 10 -6.60 14.97 -8.97
N ARG A 11 -7.27 14.00 -9.59
CA ARG A 11 -8.13 13.02 -8.89
C ARG A 11 -7.54 11.63 -8.80
N LEU A 12 -6.36 11.42 -9.36
CA LEU A 12 -5.68 10.14 -9.34
C LEU A 12 -5.00 9.91 -7.99
N LEU A 13 -5.06 8.70 -7.50
CA LEU A 13 -4.18 8.15 -6.51
C LEU A 13 -3.73 6.75 -6.94
N VAL A 14 -2.61 6.29 -6.45
CA VAL A 14 -2.10 4.95 -6.76
C VAL A 14 -1.94 4.17 -5.46
N HIS A 15 -2.66 3.05 -5.37
CA HIS A 15 -2.53 2.14 -4.23
C HIS A 15 -1.54 1.03 -4.57
N ILE A 16 -0.44 0.99 -3.84
CA ILE A 16 0.65 0.04 -4.02
C ILE A 16 0.36 -1.23 -3.21
N ILE A 17 0.34 -2.36 -3.90
CA ILE A 17 0.20 -3.69 -3.31
C ILE A 17 1.34 -4.55 -3.81
N THR A 18 2.18 -5.04 -2.92
CA THR A 18 3.38 -5.82 -3.25
C THR A 18 3.07 -7.29 -3.59
N GLY A 19 1.89 -7.76 -3.18
CA GLY A 19 1.44 -9.14 -3.32
C GLY A 19 1.62 -9.95 -2.04
N GLY A 20 0.55 -10.62 -1.59
CA GLY A 20 0.51 -11.31 -0.30
C GLY A 20 0.68 -12.83 -0.38
N VAL A 21 0.22 -13.47 -1.47
CA VAL A 21 0.16 -14.92 -1.60
C VAL A 21 1.18 -15.40 -2.64
N ASP A 22 2.19 -16.14 -2.23
CA ASP A 22 3.26 -16.61 -3.10
C ASP A 22 2.76 -17.48 -4.26
N ALA A 23 1.72 -18.30 -4.02
CA ALA A 23 1.15 -19.13 -5.08
C ALA A 23 0.54 -18.32 -6.22
N ASP A 24 -0.11 -17.19 -5.88
CA ASP A 24 -0.70 -16.30 -6.87
C ASP A 24 0.38 -15.52 -7.63
N GLN A 25 1.41 -15.05 -6.92
CA GLN A 25 2.54 -14.38 -7.55
C GLN A 25 3.26 -15.28 -8.57
N ARG A 26 3.45 -16.56 -8.23
CA ARG A 26 4.05 -17.54 -9.16
C ARG A 26 3.20 -17.80 -10.41
N ARG A 27 1.87 -17.71 -10.31
CA ARG A 27 0.98 -17.80 -11.48
C ARG A 27 1.18 -16.63 -12.43
N ASP A 28 1.54 -15.44 -11.90
CA ASP A 28 1.83 -14.24 -12.66
C ASP A 28 3.30 -14.14 -13.09
N GLY A 29 4.10 -15.18 -12.84
CA GLY A 29 5.51 -15.25 -13.23
C GLY A 29 6.47 -14.58 -12.25
N ASP A 30 6.01 -14.20 -11.05
CA ASP A 30 6.86 -13.65 -10.00
C ASP A 30 7.27 -14.75 -8.99
N PHE A 31 8.55 -15.07 -8.97
CA PHE A 31 9.13 -16.12 -8.13
C PHE A 31 9.92 -15.60 -6.95
N LEU A 32 9.94 -14.29 -6.73
CA LEU A 32 10.61 -13.68 -5.58
C LEU A 32 9.92 -14.05 -4.26
N GLY A 33 10.72 -14.21 -3.22
CA GLY A 33 10.21 -14.37 -1.86
C GLY A 33 9.53 -13.09 -1.35
N HIS A 34 8.74 -13.24 -0.28
CA HIS A 34 7.97 -12.14 0.31
C HIS A 34 8.82 -10.88 0.55
N ASP A 35 9.93 -10.98 1.25
CA ASP A 35 10.76 -9.83 1.61
C ASP A 35 11.53 -9.27 0.41
N GLU A 36 11.89 -10.12 -0.55
CA GLU A 36 12.50 -9.68 -1.81
C GLU A 36 11.56 -8.82 -2.62
N ARG A 37 10.27 -9.17 -2.66
CA ARG A 37 9.25 -8.34 -3.32
C ARG A 37 9.15 -6.96 -2.69
N TYR A 38 9.31 -6.83 -1.36
CA TYR A 38 9.33 -5.52 -0.71
C TYR A 38 10.60 -4.73 -1.04
N ARG A 39 11.78 -5.36 -1.10
CA ARG A 39 13.01 -4.68 -1.57
C ARG A 39 12.86 -4.19 -3.00
N ARG A 40 12.30 -5.02 -3.89
CA ARG A 40 11.99 -4.59 -5.26
C ARG A 40 10.98 -3.44 -5.29
N THR A 41 9.98 -3.46 -4.45
CA THR A 41 8.98 -2.38 -4.35
C THR A 41 9.63 -1.07 -3.86
N ASP A 42 10.56 -1.12 -2.92
CA ASP A 42 11.31 0.05 -2.47
C ASP A 42 12.04 0.74 -3.63
N GLU A 43 12.80 -0.01 -4.41
CA GLU A 43 13.50 0.51 -5.60
C GLU A 43 12.53 1.00 -6.67
N TYR A 44 11.47 0.26 -6.93
CA TYR A 44 10.43 0.65 -7.89
C TYR A 44 9.82 2.01 -7.55
N LEU A 45 9.45 2.21 -6.30
CA LEU A 45 8.84 3.45 -5.83
C LEU A 45 9.83 4.62 -5.88
N GLU A 46 11.11 4.37 -5.60
CA GLU A 46 12.15 5.39 -5.74
C GLU A 46 12.27 5.86 -7.19
N VAL A 47 12.42 4.93 -8.13
CA VAL A 47 12.54 5.25 -9.55
C VAL A 47 11.26 5.92 -10.06
N MET A 48 10.09 5.35 -9.74
CA MET A 48 8.80 5.86 -10.19
C MET A 48 8.54 7.29 -9.72
N ARG A 49 8.78 7.59 -8.45
CA ARG A 49 8.60 8.94 -7.89
C ARG A 49 9.52 9.96 -8.57
N ARG A 50 10.79 9.62 -8.78
CA ARG A 50 11.75 10.49 -9.46
C ARG A 50 11.34 10.79 -10.91
N VAL A 51 10.81 9.78 -11.62
CA VAL A 51 10.26 9.96 -12.97
C VAL A 51 9.04 10.89 -12.97
N TRP A 52 8.19 10.83 -11.96
CA TRP A 52 6.98 11.68 -11.88
C TRP A 52 7.28 13.12 -11.46
N ILE A 53 8.22 13.31 -10.54
CA ILE A 53 8.69 14.64 -10.11
C ILE A 53 9.40 15.33 -11.28
N ASN A 54 10.18 14.57 -12.04
CA ASN A 54 10.82 14.99 -13.28
C ASN A 54 11.76 16.21 -13.14
N ASP A 55 12.60 16.23 -12.10
CA ASP A 55 13.62 17.26 -11.86
C ASP A 55 14.84 17.14 -12.78
N GLY A 56 14.71 16.41 -13.87
CA GLY A 56 15.75 16.14 -14.85
C GLY A 56 16.16 14.68 -14.92
N PRO A 57 17.04 14.32 -15.87
CA PRO A 57 17.49 12.95 -16.03
C PRO A 57 18.31 12.47 -14.85
N PHE A 58 18.11 11.20 -14.47
CA PHE A 58 18.83 10.58 -13.35
C PHE A 58 19.27 9.14 -13.65
N ASP A 59 20.31 8.72 -12.95
CA ASP A 59 20.73 7.33 -12.92
C ASP A 59 20.27 6.67 -11.61
N PHE A 60 19.97 5.40 -11.67
CA PHE A 60 19.71 4.54 -10.52
C PHE A 60 20.32 3.16 -10.78
N ASP A 61 21.04 2.61 -9.82
CA ASP A 61 21.70 1.31 -9.90
C ASP A 61 21.39 0.53 -8.63
N GLY A 62 20.29 -0.23 -8.65
CA GLY A 62 19.81 -1.07 -7.56
C GLY A 62 20.01 -2.55 -7.79
N GLU A 63 19.46 -3.35 -6.88
CA GLU A 63 19.43 -4.80 -6.96
C GLU A 63 18.49 -5.29 -8.07
N PHE A 64 17.33 -4.64 -8.20
CA PHE A 64 16.23 -5.03 -9.12
C PHE A 64 16.09 -4.11 -10.33
N TYR A 65 16.41 -2.85 -10.17
CA TYR A 65 16.26 -1.86 -11.23
C TYR A 65 17.56 -1.15 -11.51
N ARG A 66 17.86 -1.02 -12.80
CA ARG A 66 18.97 -0.21 -13.28
C ARG A 66 18.49 0.68 -14.40
N VAL A 67 18.59 1.98 -14.22
CA VAL A 67 18.22 2.97 -15.24
C VAL A 67 19.33 4.00 -15.42
N GLN A 68 19.49 4.46 -16.64
CA GLN A 68 20.49 5.49 -17.00
C GLN A 68 19.77 6.64 -17.70
N LYS A 69 19.99 7.86 -17.22
CA LYS A 69 19.36 9.08 -17.72
C LYS A 69 17.84 8.95 -17.84
N ALA A 70 17.23 8.28 -16.87
CA ALA A 70 15.78 8.10 -16.84
C ALA A 70 15.11 9.47 -16.67
N GLN A 71 14.16 9.73 -17.53
CA GLN A 71 13.35 10.95 -17.54
C GLN A 71 12.03 10.67 -18.24
N SER A 72 10.98 11.36 -17.85
CA SER A 72 9.70 11.36 -18.55
C SER A 72 9.50 12.70 -19.25
N GLU A 73 8.88 12.68 -20.41
CA GLU A 73 8.41 13.90 -21.07
C GLU A 73 7.10 14.42 -20.45
N VAL A 74 6.44 13.58 -19.65
CA VAL A 74 5.18 13.89 -18.99
C VAL A 74 5.36 13.77 -17.48
N SER A 75 5.32 14.90 -16.78
CA SER A 75 5.27 14.94 -15.32
C SER A 75 3.84 14.76 -14.80
N SER A 76 3.71 14.42 -13.52
CA SER A 76 2.44 14.44 -12.81
C SER A 76 1.85 15.85 -12.77
N ALA A 77 0.52 15.96 -12.88
CA ALA A 77 -0.19 17.22 -12.66
C ALA A 77 -0.21 17.58 -11.16
N GLN A 78 -0.26 16.56 -10.30
CA GLN A 78 -0.21 16.73 -8.85
C GLN A 78 1.23 16.94 -8.36
N SER A 79 1.40 17.78 -7.35
CA SER A 79 2.71 18.11 -6.77
C SER A 79 2.85 17.52 -5.36
N PRO A 80 3.99 16.91 -5.01
CA PRO A 80 5.18 16.71 -5.85
C PRO A 80 5.01 15.54 -6.86
N HIS A 81 4.03 14.70 -6.70
CA HIS A 81 3.66 13.56 -7.57
C HIS A 81 2.24 13.07 -7.25
N VAL A 82 1.74 12.12 -8.03
CA VAL A 82 0.47 11.43 -7.75
C VAL A 82 0.52 10.81 -6.34
N PRO A 83 -0.49 11.04 -5.48
CA PRO A 83 -0.50 10.49 -4.13
C PRO A 83 -0.39 8.97 -4.12
N LEU A 84 0.50 8.46 -3.29
CA LEU A 84 0.76 7.04 -3.11
C LEU A 84 0.09 6.54 -1.84
N TRP A 85 -0.74 5.52 -2.00
CA TRP A 85 -1.32 4.74 -0.92
C TRP A 85 -0.61 3.41 -0.82
N PHE A 86 -0.50 2.86 0.38
CA PHE A 86 0.18 1.60 0.63
C PHE A 86 -0.59 0.73 1.61
N GLY A 87 -0.63 -0.57 1.31
CA GLY A 87 -1.18 -1.59 2.22
C GLY A 87 -0.16 -2.68 2.50
N GLY A 88 0.00 -3.03 3.76
CA GLY A 88 0.90 -4.08 4.22
C GLY A 88 1.41 -3.77 5.63
N ILE A 89 1.39 -4.78 6.51
CA ILE A 89 1.75 -4.60 7.93
C ILE A 89 2.88 -5.53 8.38
N SER A 90 3.50 -6.25 7.44
CA SER A 90 4.66 -7.09 7.75
C SER A 90 5.89 -6.23 8.08
N GLU A 91 6.88 -6.83 8.74
CA GLU A 91 8.13 -6.14 9.09
C GLU A 91 8.85 -5.59 7.85
N ALA A 92 8.76 -6.29 6.71
CA ALA A 92 9.32 -5.83 5.44
C ALA A 92 8.48 -4.72 4.77
N ALA A 93 7.17 -4.69 5.01
CA ALA A 93 6.24 -3.72 4.41
C ALA A 93 6.36 -2.33 5.04
N ILE A 94 6.46 -2.26 6.37
CA ILE A 94 6.42 -1.02 7.14
C ILE A 94 7.48 -0.01 6.68
N PRO A 95 8.77 -0.37 6.53
CA PRO A 95 9.79 0.58 6.06
C PRO A 95 9.51 1.14 4.67
N VAL A 96 9.06 0.29 3.75
CA VAL A 96 8.77 0.69 2.36
C VAL A 96 7.62 1.67 2.29
N GLY A 97 6.50 1.35 2.95
CA GLY A 97 5.33 2.23 2.98
C GLY A 97 5.62 3.56 3.69
N ALA A 98 6.33 3.52 4.81
CA ALA A 98 6.70 4.71 5.58
C ALA A 98 7.66 5.63 4.80
N LYS A 99 8.59 5.06 4.02
CA LYS A 99 9.55 5.81 3.21
C LYS A 99 8.92 6.51 2.01
N HIS A 100 7.96 5.86 1.35
CA HIS A 100 7.51 6.29 0.02
C HIS A 100 6.09 6.83 -0.04
N CYS A 101 5.18 6.37 0.83
CA CYS A 101 3.76 6.59 0.62
C CYS A 101 3.19 7.74 1.46
N ASP A 102 2.13 8.38 0.95
CA ASP A 102 1.49 9.54 1.57
C ASP A 102 0.36 9.11 2.51
N THR A 103 -0.29 7.99 2.18
CA THR A 103 -1.39 7.44 2.98
C THR A 103 -1.17 5.95 3.23
N TYR A 104 -1.27 5.54 4.47
CA TYR A 104 -1.25 4.14 4.86
C TYR A 104 -2.68 3.62 5.00
N ALA A 105 -3.02 2.60 4.20
CA ALA A 105 -4.33 1.96 4.22
C ALA A 105 -4.32 0.79 5.20
N LEU A 106 -5.15 0.88 6.22
CA LEU A 106 -5.29 -0.10 7.28
C LEU A 106 -6.67 -0.75 7.24
N PHE A 107 -6.75 -1.98 7.71
CA PHE A 107 -8.03 -2.61 8.00
C PHE A 107 -8.54 -2.17 9.37
N GLY A 108 -9.88 -2.11 9.51
CA GLY A 108 -10.53 -1.87 10.78
C GLY A 108 -10.31 -3.05 11.72
N GLU A 109 -9.52 -2.83 12.75
CA GLU A 109 -9.18 -3.76 13.81
C GLU A 109 -9.53 -3.13 15.18
N PRO A 110 -9.43 -3.87 16.30
CA PRO A 110 -9.58 -3.29 17.63
C PRO A 110 -8.70 -2.06 17.83
N LEU A 111 -9.23 -1.01 18.42
CA LEU A 111 -8.58 0.30 18.55
C LEU A 111 -7.16 0.25 19.16
N GLY A 112 -6.92 -0.71 20.05
CA GLY A 112 -5.58 -0.94 20.62
C GLY A 112 -4.55 -1.33 19.56
N HIS A 113 -4.89 -2.27 18.70
CA HIS A 113 -4.03 -2.75 17.61
C HIS A 113 -3.77 -1.66 16.58
N VAL A 114 -4.82 -0.93 16.17
CA VAL A 114 -4.66 0.19 15.24
C VAL A 114 -3.72 1.26 15.81
N ARG A 115 -3.87 1.60 17.09
CA ARG A 115 -3.01 2.59 17.75
C ARG A 115 -1.55 2.13 17.80
N GLU A 116 -1.31 0.89 18.16
CA GLU A 116 0.05 0.32 18.20
C GLU A 116 0.70 0.34 16.81
N LEU A 117 -0.03 -0.10 15.78
CA LEU A 117 0.45 -0.09 14.40
C LEU A 117 0.74 1.34 13.92
N MET A 118 -0.14 2.29 14.15
CA MET A 118 0.09 3.70 13.80
C MET A 118 1.31 4.27 14.53
N THR A 119 1.54 3.88 15.78
CA THR A 119 2.74 4.31 16.52
C THR A 119 4.01 3.81 15.87
N ARG A 120 4.04 2.54 15.44
CA ARG A 120 5.18 1.94 14.74
C ARG A 120 5.40 2.62 13.37
N LEU A 121 4.34 2.82 12.61
CA LEU A 121 4.38 3.48 11.30
C LEU A 121 4.90 4.92 11.39
N ASN A 122 4.43 5.69 12.38
CA ASN A 122 4.90 7.06 12.60
C ASN A 122 6.37 7.10 13.01
N ALA A 123 6.81 6.16 13.86
CA ALA A 123 8.21 6.05 14.26
C ALA A 123 9.12 5.71 13.06
N GLU A 124 8.64 4.88 12.15
CA GLU A 124 9.39 4.55 10.94
C GLU A 124 9.42 5.72 9.95
N ALA A 125 8.28 6.39 9.73
CA ALA A 125 8.17 7.55 8.84
C ALA A 125 9.03 8.74 9.30
N ALA A 126 9.17 8.93 10.61
CA ALA A 126 10.02 9.96 11.20
C ALA A 126 11.49 9.82 10.80
N LYS A 127 12.00 8.62 10.53
CA LYS A 127 13.37 8.39 10.04
C LYS A 127 13.62 9.03 8.66
N TYR A 128 12.55 9.19 7.88
CA TYR A 128 12.55 9.81 6.56
C TYR A 128 11.99 11.24 6.56
N GLN A 129 11.77 11.82 7.74
CA GLN A 129 11.18 13.16 7.91
C GLN A 129 9.80 13.29 7.24
N ARG A 130 9.00 12.23 7.31
CA ARG A 130 7.67 12.15 6.70
C ARG A 130 6.57 12.04 7.76
N GLU A 131 5.42 12.56 7.40
CA GLU A 131 4.16 12.36 8.13
C GLU A 131 3.22 11.53 7.26
N LEU A 132 2.57 10.54 7.87
CA LEU A 132 1.64 9.65 7.19
C LEU A 132 0.20 10.07 7.45
N LYS A 133 -0.60 10.05 6.38
CA LYS A 133 -2.05 10.01 6.49
C LYS A 133 -2.51 8.57 6.64
N TYR A 134 -3.69 8.37 7.23
CA TYR A 134 -4.25 7.04 7.43
C TYR A 134 -5.63 6.93 6.82
N ASN A 135 -5.87 5.80 6.17
CA ASN A 135 -7.19 5.37 5.74
C ASN A 135 -7.52 4.08 6.49
N LEU A 136 -8.69 4.04 7.17
CA LEU A 136 -9.20 2.81 7.76
C LEU A 136 -10.38 2.28 6.96
N SER A 137 -10.27 1.04 6.52
CA SER A 137 -11.31 0.36 5.76
C SER A 137 -12.11 -0.56 6.68
N PHE A 138 -13.41 -0.38 6.70
CA PHE A 138 -14.35 -1.20 7.46
C PHE A 138 -15.29 -1.95 6.52
N ARG A 139 -15.76 -3.12 6.96
CA ARG A 139 -16.84 -3.86 6.31
C ARG A 139 -18.07 -3.77 7.22
N PRO A 140 -18.98 -2.80 7.01
CA PRO A 140 -20.13 -2.63 7.85
C PRO A 140 -21.13 -3.78 7.65
N ILE A 141 -21.75 -4.23 8.73
CA ILE A 141 -22.87 -5.17 8.70
C ILE A 141 -24.15 -4.35 8.86
N ILE A 142 -24.91 -4.26 7.79
CA ILE A 142 -26.10 -3.41 7.73
C ILE A 142 -27.37 -4.25 7.92
N ALA A 143 -28.27 -3.77 8.79
CA ALA A 143 -29.60 -4.33 9.02
C ALA A 143 -30.56 -3.20 9.46
N ASP A 144 -31.85 -3.51 9.57
CA ASP A 144 -32.89 -2.54 9.91
C ASP A 144 -32.79 -2.06 11.38
N THR A 145 -32.22 -2.91 12.25
CA THR A 145 -31.97 -2.62 13.67
C THR A 145 -30.58 -3.06 14.08
N GLU A 146 -30.07 -2.50 15.18
CA GLU A 146 -28.79 -2.91 15.75
C GLU A 146 -28.78 -4.40 16.15
N ASP A 147 -29.87 -4.89 16.78
CA ASP A 147 -29.99 -6.29 17.18
C ASP A 147 -29.89 -7.23 15.97
N ALA A 148 -30.59 -6.90 14.88
CA ALA A 148 -30.53 -7.67 13.64
C ALA A 148 -29.12 -7.61 12.99
N ALA A 149 -28.39 -6.51 13.10
CA ALA A 149 -27.00 -6.42 12.64
C ALA A 149 -26.10 -7.34 13.47
N TRP A 150 -26.28 -7.38 14.81
CA TRP A 150 -25.55 -8.28 15.68
C TRP A 150 -25.89 -9.76 15.46
N GLU A 151 -27.14 -10.09 15.14
CA GLU A 151 -27.52 -11.44 14.73
C GLU A 151 -26.80 -11.88 13.45
N LYS A 152 -26.78 -11.02 12.42
CA LYS A 152 -26.01 -11.28 11.20
C LYS A 152 -24.52 -11.46 11.48
N ALA A 153 -23.94 -10.62 12.33
CA ALA A 153 -22.54 -10.72 12.71
C ALA A 153 -22.21 -12.07 13.35
N ARG A 154 -23.04 -12.51 14.28
CA ARG A 154 -22.90 -13.83 14.93
C ARG A 154 -23.02 -14.98 13.94
N ALA A 155 -24.01 -14.93 13.04
CA ALA A 155 -24.18 -15.96 12.01
C ALA A 155 -22.97 -16.05 11.05
N ILE A 156 -22.41 -14.91 10.64
CA ILE A 156 -21.18 -14.85 9.81
C ILE A 156 -20.02 -15.51 10.57
N LEU A 157 -19.84 -15.15 11.83
CA LEU A 157 -18.75 -15.68 12.66
C LEU A 157 -18.85 -17.21 12.83
N GLU A 158 -20.05 -17.74 13.07
CA GLU A 158 -20.26 -19.20 13.19
C GLU A 158 -20.01 -19.91 11.86
N GLY A 159 -20.41 -19.33 10.72
CA GLY A 159 -20.10 -19.86 9.39
C GLY A 159 -18.59 -19.96 9.16
N VAL A 160 -17.83 -18.89 9.45
CA VAL A 160 -16.36 -18.88 9.30
C VAL A 160 -15.69 -19.92 10.19
N LYS A 161 -16.15 -20.07 11.45
CA LYS A 161 -15.61 -21.09 12.36
C LYS A 161 -15.86 -22.52 11.85
N ALA A 162 -17.05 -22.77 11.29
CA ALA A 162 -17.40 -24.09 10.75
C ALA A 162 -16.51 -24.46 9.54
N GLU A 163 -16.23 -23.50 8.65
CA GLU A 163 -15.37 -23.70 7.48
C GLU A 163 -13.87 -23.84 7.84
N SER A 164 -13.45 -23.20 8.94
CA SER A 164 -12.05 -23.22 9.39
C SER A 164 -11.70 -24.43 10.23
N SER A 165 -12.67 -25.31 10.57
CA SER A 165 -12.42 -26.54 11.31
C SER A 165 -11.79 -27.58 10.37
N PRO A 166 -10.56 -28.08 10.64
CA PRO A 166 -9.95 -29.11 9.81
C PRO A 166 -10.78 -30.42 9.91
N HIS A 167 -11.06 -30.99 8.75
CA HIS A 167 -11.59 -32.38 8.65
C HIS A 167 -10.50 -33.40 8.93
#